data_7eb41992f3b22f45a86357c72b225191
#
_entry.id   7eb41992f3b22f45a86357c72b225191
#
_cell.length_a   1.000
_cell.length_b   1.000
_cell.length_c   1.000
_cell.angle_alpha   90.00
_cell.angle_beta   90.00
_cell.angle_gamma   90.00
#
_symmetry.space_group_name_H-M   'P 1'
#
loop_
_entity.id
_entity.type
_entity.pdbx_description
1 polymer ?
#
loop_
_entity_poly.entity_id
_entity_poly.type
_entity_poly.pdbx_seq_one_letter_code
_entity_poly.pdbx_strand_id
1 'polypeptide(L)'
;MNLTQPGILAGIPPFASYLFFHALPGAEIAPALQRLAALTDGQRLVVGLGESLVLSLGQPIAGLHAFPSYALPGCDVPSTPSALCCWLRSSERGDLLEQTRQLEQTLAGAFRLERQVDAFK
;
A
#
# COMPACT_ATOMS: atom_id res chain seq x y z
N MET A 1 1.60 19.84 12.49
CA MET A 1 1.35 18.97 11.32
C MET A 1 0.77 17.65 11.80
N ASN A 2 -0.35 17.26 11.25
CA ASN A 2 -0.92 15.96 11.55
C ASN A 2 -0.32 14.91 10.63
N LEU A 3 0.38 13.95 11.21
CA LEU A 3 1.04 12.88 10.46
C LEU A 3 0.19 11.61 10.38
N THR A 4 -1.01 11.62 10.95
CA THR A 4 -1.89 10.46 10.90
C THR A 4 -2.63 10.37 9.57
N GLN A 5 -3.05 9.17 9.23
CA GLN A 5 -3.90 8.92 8.07
C GLN A 5 -5.34 8.70 8.57
N PRO A 6 -6.20 9.72 8.51
CA PRO A 6 -7.52 9.64 9.14
C PRO A 6 -8.44 8.59 8.50
N GLY A 7 -8.17 8.21 7.26
CA GLY A 7 -8.94 7.19 6.57
C GLY A 7 -8.92 5.83 7.25
N ILE A 8 -7.88 5.55 8.03
CA ILE A 8 -7.76 4.25 8.73
C ILE A 8 -8.90 4.05 9.74
N LEU A 9 -9.27 5.13 10.43
CA LEU A 9 -10.31 5.10 11.46
C LEU A 9 -11.65 5.67 10.99
N ALA A 10 -11.74 6.10 9.74
CA ALA A 10 -12.97 6.64 9.18
C ALA A 10 -14.00 5.54 8.92
N GLY A 11 -15.24 5.94 8.69
CA GLY A 11 -16.30 5.01 8.31
C GLY A 11 -15.96 4.22 7.06
N ILE A 12 -16.56 3.04 6.91
CA ILE A 12 -16.32 2.16 5.77
C ILE A 12 -16.82 2.83 4.49
N PRO A 13 -15.97 3.00 3.47
CA PRO A 13 -16.41 3.59 2.22
C PRO A 13 -17.28 2.62 1.41
N PRO A 14 -18.16 3.11 0.52
CA PRO A 14 -18.94 2.23 -0.35
C PRO A 14 -18.08 1.34 -1.24
N PHE A 15 -16.96 1.85 -1.73
CA PHE A 15 -16.03 1.12 -2.60
C PHE A 15 -14.61 1.35 -2.16
N ALA A 16 -13.77 0.33 -2.35
CA ALA A 16 -12.34 0.41 -2.07
C ALA A 16 -11.55 -0.47 -3.04
N SER A 17 -10.30 -0.11 -3.24
CA SER A 17 -9.33 -0.95 -3.95
C SER A 17 -8.06 -1.01 -3.13
N TYR A 18 -7.55 -2.21 -2.92
CA TYR A 18 -6.28 -2.44 -2.25
C TYR A 18 -5.28 -2.84 -3.32
N LEU A 19 -4.22 -2.05 -3.47
CA LEU A 19 -3.17 -2.28 -4.45
C LEU A 19 -1.89 -2.64 -3.71
N PHE A 20 -1.32 -3.78 -4.05
CA PHE A 20 -0.10 -4.27 -3.43
C PHE A 20 1.03 -4.23 -4.46
N PHE A 21 2.12 -3.57 -4.10
CA PHE A 21 3.27 -3.38 -4.98
C PHE A 21 4.53 -4.01 -4.39
N HIS A 22 5.41 -4.44 -5.26
CA HIS A 22 6.77 -4.77 -4.88
C HIS A 22 7.76 -3.84 -5.57
N ALA A 23 8.91 -3.63 -4.93
CA ALA A 23 9.95 -2.80 -5.49
C ALA A 23 10.68 -3.54 -6.61
N LEU A 24 10.98 -2.82 -7.69
CA LEU A 24 11.78 -3.38 -8.79
C LEU A 24 13.25 -3.39 -8.40
N PRO A 25 13.97 -4.49 -8.67
CA PRO A 25 15.40 -4.56 -8.38
C PRO A 25 16.19 -3.45 -9.07
N GLY A 26 17.07 -2.80 -8.31
CA GLY A 26 17.94 -1.74 -8.84
C GLY A 26 17.25 -0.42 -9.13
N ALA A 27 15.96 -0.28 -8.84
CA ALA A 27 15.24 0.96 -9.10
C ALA A 27 15.50 2.01 -8.01
N GLU A 28 15.40 3.29 -8.40
CA GLU A 28 15.42 4.40 -7.45
C GLU A 28 14.05 4.57 -6.83
N ILE A 29 13.92 4.17 -5.56
CA ILE A 29 12.65 4.12 -4.86
C ILE A 29 12.28 5.48 -4.29
N ALA A 30 13.23 6.24 -3.74
CA ALA A 30 12.96 7.48 -3.04
C ALA A 30 12.20 8.52 -3.89
N PRO A 31 12.56 8.78 -5.16
CA PRO A 31 11.79 9.72 -5.98
C PRO A 31 10.35 9.26 -6.20
N ALA A 32 10.13 7.97 -6.39
CA ALA A 32 8.77 7.43 -6.57
C ALA A 32 7.94 7.59 -5.30
N LEU A 33 8.53 7.35 -4.13
CA LEU A 33 7.84 7.55 -2.86
C LEU A 33 7.53 9.02 -2.60
N GLN A 34 8.39 9.94 -3.03
CA GLN A 34 8.11 11.37 -2.93
C GLN A 34 6.91 11.75 -3.79
N ARG A 35 6.82 11.22 -5.01
CA ARG A 35 5.65 11.44 -5.85
C ARG A 35 4.39 10.85 -5.25
N LEU A 36 4.49 9.67 -4.66
CA LEU A 36 3.37 9.03 -3.96
C LEU A 36 2.93 9.87 -2.77
N ALA A 37 3.87 10.39 -1.99
CA ALA A 37 3.56 11.24 -0.85
C ALA A 37 2.77 12.49 -1.25
N ALA A 38 3.07 13.06 -2.41
CA ALA A 38 2.35 14.22 -2.92
C ALA A 38 0.89 13.90 -3.26
N LEU A 39 0.59 12.66 -3.61
CA LEU A 39 -0.78 12.20 -3.90
C LEU A 39 -1.53 11.73 -2.65
N THR A 40 -0.82 11.42 -1.58
CA THR A 40 -1.40 10.78 -0.40
C THR A 40 -2.04 11.82 0.50
N ASP A 41 -3.36 11.76 0.64
CA ASP A 41 -4.11 12.62 1.56
C ASP A 41 -4.43 11.92 2.89
N GLY A 42 -4.16 10.63 3.00
CA GLY A 42 -4.45 9.84 4.20
C GLY A 42 -5.92 9.53 4.40
N GLN A 43 -6.78 9.92 3.48
CA GLN A 43 -8.23 9.70 3.57
C GLN A 43 -8.76 8.96 2.35
N ARG A 44 -8.63 9.51 1.14
CA ARG A 44 -8.98 8.82 -0.10
C ARG A 44 -7.93 7.79 -0.46
N LEU A 45 -6.68 8.12 -0.17
CA LEU A 45 -5.53 7.25 -0.37
C LEU A 45 -4.80 7.08 0.96
N VAL A 46 -4.80 5.85 1.46
CA VAL A 46 -4.05 5.46 2.64
C VAL A 46 -2.90 4.58 2.18
N VAL A 47 -1.69 4.86 2.65
CA VAL A 47 -0.49 4.16 2.23
C VAL A 47 0.13 3.41 3.40
N GLY A 48 0.46 2.14 3.18
CA GLY A 48 1.18 1.31 4.13
C GLY A 48 2.52 0.88 3.54
N LEU A 49 3.57 0.96 4.34
CA LEU A 49 4.91 0.52 3.95
C LEU A 49 5.24 -0.79 4.65
N GLY A 50 5.76 -1.75 3.89
CA GLY A 50 6.21 -3.02 4.44
C GLY A 50 7.62 -2.92 5.02
N GLU A 51 7.97 -3.90 5.85
CA GLU A 51 9.28 -3.95 6.49
C GLU A 51 10.43 -3.88 5.49
N SER A 52 10.34 -4.64 4.39
CA SER A 52 11.42 -4.70 3.40
C SER A 52 11.70 -3.34 2.78
N LEU A 53 10.66 -2.56 2.50
CA LEU A 53 10.81 -1.23 1.94
C LEU A 53 11.44 -0.27 2.94
N VAL A 54 10.96 -0.28 4.18
CA VAL A 54 11.48 0.59 5.25
C VAL A 54 12.95 0.30 5.50
N LEU A 55 13.35 -0.97 5.53
CA LEU A 55 14.75 -1.35 5.70
C LEU A 55 15.62 -0.89 4.54
N SER A 56 15.11 -0.98 3.31
CA SER A 56 15.85 -0.53 2.12
C SER A 56 16.09 0.98 2.11
N LEU A 57 15.25 1.75 2.80
CA LEU A 57 15.42 3.20 2.96
C LEU A 57 16.38 3.58 4.09
N GLY A 58 16.87 2.61 4.85
CA GLY A 58 17.79 2.84 5.95
C GLY A 58 17.15 3.51 7.16
N GLN A 59 15.83 3.45 7.30
CA GLN A 59 15.07 4.09 8.38
C GLN A 59 14.29 3.04 9.18
N PRO A 60 14.98 2.20 10.00
CA PRO A 60 14.28 1.15 10.73
C PRO A 60 13.26 1.73 11.71
N ILE A 61 12.12 1.06 11.80
CA ILE A 61 11.04 1.42 12.72
C ILE A 61 10.90 0.30 13.73
N ALA A 62 11.04 0.64 15.01
CA ALA A 62 10.93 -0.34 16.09
C ALA A 62 9.54 -1.01 16.07
N GLY A 63 9.53 -2.34 16.17
CA GLY A 63 8.29 -3.12 16.19
C GLY A 63 7.71 -3.43 14.81
N LEU A 64 8.24 -2.84 13.75
CA LEU A 64 7.79 -3.16 12.39
C LEU A 64 8.48 -4.44 11.91
N HIS A 65 7.67 -5.44 11.59
CA HIS A 65 8.14 -6.72 11.06
C HIS A 65 7.09 -7.33 10.15
N ALA A 66 7.52 -8.24 9.28
CA ALA A 66 6.59 -8.99 8.44
C ALA A 66 5.76 -9.94 9.31
N PHE A 67 4.51 -10.18 8.90
CA PHE A 67 3.67 -11.15 9.59
C PHE A 67 4.31 -12.53 9.45
N PRO A 68 4.57 -13.25 10.56
CA PRO A 68 5.16 -14.57 10.48
C PRO A 68 4.15 -15.60 9.95
N SER A 69 4.65 -16.59 9.21
CA SER A 69 3.82 -17.71 8.80
C SER A 69 3.65 -18.69 9.97
N TYR A 70 2.47 -19.29 10.06
CA TYR A 70 2.16 -20.29 11.07
C TYR A 70 1.69 -21.58 10.38
N ALA A 71 2.24 -22.71 10.80
CA ALA A 71 1.84 -24.01 10.31
C ALA A 71 1.33 -24.83 11.49
N LEU A 72 0.06 -25.25 11.43
CA LEU A 72 -0.59 -26.11 12.41
C LEU A 72 -1.20 -27.31 11.67
N PRO A 73 -1.37 -28.47 12.34
CA PRO A 73 -2.05 -29.60 11.72
C PRO A 73 -3.42 -29.18 11.17
N GLY A 74 -3.60 -29.30 9.86
CA GLY A 74 -4.85 -28.94 9.20
C GLY A 74 -5.08 -27.46 8.97
N CYS A 75 -4.12 -26.60 9.33
CA CYS A 75 -4.26 -25.14 9.14
C CYS A 75 -2.90 -24.50 8.90
N ASP A 76 -2.74 -23.91 7.73
CA ASP A 76 -1.54 -23.12 7.39
C ASP A 76 -1.94 -21.66 7.24
N VAL A 77 -1.25 -20.78 7.96
CA VAL A 77 -1.41 -19.33 7.82
C VAL A 77 -0.15 -18.79 7.14
N PRO A 78 -0.22 -18.45 5.85
CA PRO A 78 0.97 -17.98 5.13
C PRO A 78 1.31 -16.54 5.48
N SER A 79 2.58 -16.18 5.29
CA SER A 79 3.04 -14.81 5.31
C SER A 79 3.15 -14.33 3.86
N THR A 80 2.45 -13.24 3.55
CA THR A 80 2.45 -12.68 2.20
C THR A 80 2.81 -11.19 2.23
N PRO A 81 4.03 -10.85 2.67
CA PRO A 81 4.43 -9.45 2.80
C PRO A 81 4.54 -8.78 1.43
N SER A 82 4.19 -7.49 1.39
CA SER A 82 4.38 -6.62 0.24
C SER A 82 5.21 -5.42 0.67
N ALA A 83 5.90 -4.80 -0.29
CA ALA A 83 6.70 -3.62 -0.01
C ALA A 83 5.81 -2.41 0.26
N LEU A 84 4.70 -2.30 -0.47
CA LEU A 84 3.86 -1.12 -0.45
C LEU A 84 2.40 -1.55 -0.63
N CYS A 85 1.51 -0.98 0.16
CA CYS A 85 0.07 -1.14 0.01
C CYS A 85 -0.58 0.23 -0.13
N CYS A 86 -1.38 0.40 -1.18
CA CYS A 86 -2.18 1.60 -1.38
C CYS A 86 -3.65 1.20 -1.24
N TRP A 87 -4.33 1.80 -0.27
CA TRP A 87 -5.75 1.59 -0.04
C TRP A 87 -6.50 2.81 -0.57
N LEU A 88 -7.17 2.63 -1.69
CA LEU A 88 -8.02 3.64 -2.30
C LEU A 88 -9.45 3.49 -1.79
N ARG A 89 -10.04 4.62 -1.42
CA ARG A 89 -11.37 4.68 -0.80
C ARG A 89 -12.20 5.72 -1.54
N SER A 90 -13.41 5.35 -1.97
CA SER A 90 -14.29 6.28 -2.70
C SER A 90 -15.76 5.86 -2.60
N SER A 91 -16.65 6.81 -2.86
CA SER A 91 -18.07 6.54 -3.08
C SER A 91 -18.40 6.22 -4.54
N GLU A 92 -17.43 6.38 -5.44
CA GLU A 92 -17.58 6.23 -6.88
C GLU A 92 -16.58 5.21 -7.42
N ARG A 93 -17.07 4.16 -8.06
CA ARG A 93 -16.20 3.13 -8.62
C ARG A 93 -15.30 3.66 -9.75
N GLY A 94 -15.81 4.60 -10.54
CA GLY A 94 -15.03 5.21 -11.62
C GLY A 94 -13.83 5.98 -11.12
N ASP A 95 -13.96 6.66 -9.96
CA ASP A 95 -12.84 7.37 -9.34
C ASP A 95 -11.73 6.40 -8.94
N LEU A 96 -12.08 5.22 -8.45
CA LEU A 96 -11.09 4.20 -8.08
C LEU A 96 -10.28 3.75 -9.29
N LEU A 97 -10.92 3.60 -10.44
CA LEU A 97 -10.26 3.20 -11.66
C LEU A 97 -9.24 4.26 -12.11
N GLU A 98 -9.64 5.52 -12.10
CA GLU A 98 -8.74 6.63 -12.47
C GLU A 98 -7.57 6.74 -11.50
N GLN A 99 -7.84 6.66 -10.19
CA GLN A 99 -6.82 6.72 -9.17
C GLN A 99 -5.84 5.57 -9.26
N THR A 100 -6.34 4.36 -9.56
CA THR A 100 -5.48 3.20 -9.76
C THR A 100 -4.50 3.43 -10.90
N ARG A 101 -4.99 3.94 -12.04
CA ARG A 101 -4.12 4.25 -13.19
C ARG A 101 -3.08 5.31 -12.84
N GLN A 102 -3.49 6.35 -12.12
CA GLN A 102 -2.59 7.41 -11.70
C GLN A 102 -1.49 6.86 -10.79
N LEU A 103 -1.85 5.99 -9.85
CA LEU A 103 -0.86 5.37 -8.95
C LEU A 103 0.12 4.49 -9.71
N GLU A 104 -0.37 3.67 -10.63
CA GLU A 104 0.51 2.83 -11.44
C GLU A 104 1.51 3.66 -12.23
N GLN A 105 1.06 4.77 -12.83
CA GLN A 105 1.92 5.68 -13.57
C GLN A 105 2.93 6.37 -12.66
N THR A 106 2.47 6.81 -11.49
CA THR A 106 3.32 7.50 -10.51
C THR A 106 4.44 6.59 -10.01
N LEU A 107 4.15 5.31 -9.83
CA LEU A 107 5.08 4.33 -9.27
C LEU A 107 5.83 3.54 -10.34
N ALA A 108 5.50 3.73 -11.62
CA ALA A 108 6.15 3.01 -12.71
C ALA A 108 7.66 3.25 -12.71
N GLY A 109 8.43 2.20 -13.02
CA GLY A 109 9.88 2.25 -13.00
C GLY A 109 10.52 1.95 -11.65
N ALA A 110 9.78 2.11 -10.56
CA ALA A 110 10.27 1.80 -9.22
C ALA A 110 9.51 0.65 -8.56
N PHE A 111 8.20 0.55 -8.83
CA PHE A 111 7.32 -0.46 -8.26
C PHE A 111 6.48 -1.11 -9.34
N ARG A 112 6.16 -2.37 -9.11
CA ARG A 112 5.28 -3.15 -9.97
C ARG A 112 4.06 -3.58 -9.16
N LEU A 113 2.88 -3.43 -9.76
CA LEU A 113 1.64 -3.92 -9.16
C LEU A 113 1.68 -5.45 -9.11
N GLU A 114 1.55 -5.99 -7.91
CA GLU A 114 1.59 -7.42 -7.66
C GLU A 114 0.19 -7.99 -7.57
N ARG A 115 -0.71 -7.28 -6.90
CA ARG A 115 -2.07 -7.75 -6.68
C ARG A 115 -3.00 -6.55 -6.46
N GLN A 116 -4.21 -6.68 -6.97
CA GLN A 116 -5.29 -5.73 -6.72
C GLN A 116 -6.51 -6.47 -6.18
N VAL A 117 -7.10 -5.93 -5.13
CA VAL A 117 -8.32 -6.48 -4.53
C VAL A 117 -9.35 -5.36 -4.45
N ASP A 118 -10.46 -5.53 -5.12
CA ASP A 118 -11.59 -4.60 -5.04
C ASP A 118 -12.52 -5.02 -3.92
N ALA A 119 -13.02 -4.03 -3.19
CA ALA A 119 -13.93 -4.26 -2.07
C ALA A 119 -15.13 -3.32 -2.19
N PHE A 120 -16.23 -3.72 -1.57
CA PHE A 120 -17.45 -2.94 -1.54
C PHE A 120 -18.18 -3.19 -0.22
N LYS A 121 -19.05 -2.24 0.11
CA LYS A 121 -19.89 -2.31 1.30
C LYS A 121 -21.27 -2.85 0.96
#